data_5ef8933ee98faf762a3368a662ff4395
#
_entry.id   5ef8933ee98faf762a3368a662ff4395
#
_cell.length_a   1.000
_cell.length_b   1.000
_cell.length_c   1.000
_cell.angle_alpha   90.00
_cell.angle_beta   90.00
_cell.angle_gamma   90.00
#
_symmetry.space_group_name_H-M   'P 1'
#
loop_
_entity.id
_entity.type
_entity.pdbx_description
1 polymer ?
#
loop_
_entity_poly.entity_id
_entity_poly.type
_entity_poly.pdbx_seq_one_letter_code
_entity_poly.pdbx_strand_id
1 'polypeptide(L)'
;GDYLRFSGKTGVYKLGRNDEPVDPDQLYLVEPKSFIQGWTCWKANKPIDRLVWSIYDDDELGVAEEDLKSHGPYRESAGEVWAEMLGTGLIACDAVLSEVLFTSTSKSGRNSIGKMMEDAGARSKVNEPHMPLIYFDSVTFEAQGNTNYKPVLRPEAWVTRSSAAAYLVGDLNLDQLVAGDKPKKRKARKKK
;
A
#
# COMPACT_ATOMS: atom_id res chain seq x y z
N GLY A 1 -10.39 -1.65 9.82
CA GLY A 1 -8.94 -1.45 9.96
C GLY A 1 -8.59 0.02 10.05
N ASP A 2 -7.43 0.31 10.61
CA ASP A 2 -6.94 1.68 10.72
C ASP A 2 -6.40 2.19 9.38
N TYR A 3 -6.50 3.52 9.19
CA TYR A 3 -5.93 4.17 8.01
C TYR A 3 -4.51 4.64 8.29
N LEU A 4 -3.61 4.34 7.38
CA LEU A 4 -2.26 4.87 7.37
C LEU A 4 -2.20 6.07 6.41
N ARG A 5 -1.71 7.20 6.90
CA ARG A 5 -1.62 8.45 6.15
C ARG A 5 -0.17 8.89 6.04
N PHE A 6 0.16 9.51 4.93
CA PHE A 6 1.48 10.07 4.67
C PHE A 6 1.39 11.58 4.44
N SER A 7 2.31 12.31 5.06
CA SER A 7 2.45 13.75 4.84
C SER A 7 3.54 14.05 3.82
N GLY A 8 3.18 14.55 2.66
CA GLY A 8 4.12 15.01 1.64
C GLY A 8 4.97 16.24 2.06
N LYS A 9 4.56 16.93 3.14
CA LYS A 9 5.30 18.08 3.68
C LYS A 9 6.37 17.70 4.69
N THR A 10 6.15 16.63 5.45
CA THR A 10 7.03 16.24 6.57
C THR A 10 7.69 14.88 6.37
N GLY A 11 7.22 14.08 5.41
CA GLY A 11 7.71 12.72 5.19
C GLY A 11 7.33 11.71 6.27
N VAL A 12 6.37 12.05 7.12
CA VAL A 12 5.96 11.25 8.27
C VAL A 12 4.71 10.44 7.96
N TYR A 13 4.72 9.18 8.36
CA TYR A 13 3.55 8.32 8.35
C TYR A 13 2.84 8.35 9.70
N LYS A 14 1.53 8.35 9.66
CA LYS A 14 0.65 8.38 10.84
C LYS A 14 -0.44 7.35 10.72
N LEU A 15 -0.76 6.69 11.84
CA LEU A 15 -1.74 5.64 11.92
C LEU A 15 -2.96 6.07 12.73
N GLY A 16 -4.13 5.67 12.26
CA GLY A 16 -5.39 5.81 12.97
C GLY A 16 -5.89 7.24 13.13
N ARG A 17 -6.93 7.39 13.94
CA ARG A 17 -7.57 8.69 14.19
C ARG A 17 -6.74 9.62 15.06
N ASN A 18 -5.89 9.06 15.91
CA ASN A 18 -5.09 9.81 16.88
C ASN A 18 -3.73 10.25 16.32
N ASP A 19 -3.48 10.05 15.03
CA ASP A 19 -2.22 10.42 14.37
C ASP A 19 -0.97 9.80 15.03
N GLU A 20 -1.07 8.55 15.45
CA GLU A 20 0.05 7.84 16.05
C GLU A 20 1.19 7.68 15.03
N PRO A 21 2.43 8.00 15.43
CA PRO A 21 3.57 7.81 14.53
C PRO A 21 3.79 6.33 14.24
N VAL A 22 4.09 6.02 13.00
CA VAL A 22 4.44 4.67 12.57
C VAL A 22 5.89 4.38 12.91
N ASP A 23 6.14 3.23 13.54
CA ASP A 23 7.50 2.74 13.75
C ASP A 23 8.16 2.48 12.39
N PRO A 24 9.32 3.10 12.08
CA PRO A 24 10.02 2.89 10.82
C PRO A 24 10.49 1.45 10.60
N ASP A 25 10.65 0.68 11.67
CA ASP A 25 11.06 -0.73 11.61
C ASP A 25 9.87 -1.70 11.51
N GLN A 26 8.63 -1.18 11.57
CA GLN A 26 7.44 -2.00 11.44
C GLN A 26 7.33 -2.59 10.04
N LEU A 27 7.22 -3.91 9.96
CA LEU A 27 6.94 -4.62 8.71
C LEU A 27 5.45 -4.84 8.51
N TYR A 28 5.06 -4.85 7.25
CA TYR A 28 3.69 -5.07 6.81
C TYR A 28 3.65 -6.10 5.69
N LEU A 29 2.77 -7.08 5.84
CA LEU A 29 2.47 -8.03 4.77
C LEU A 29 1.41 -7.43 3.85
N VAL A 30 1.69 -7.40 2.55
CA VAL A 30 0.74 -6.95 1.53
C VAL A 30 0.04 -8.14 0.90
N GLU A 31 -1.30 -8.14 0.94
CA GLU A 31 -2.10 -9.07 0.16
C GLU A 31 -2.34 -8.47 -1.24
N PRO A 32 -1.78 -9.07 -2.32
CA PRO A 32 -1.93 -8.51 -3.67
C PRO A 32 -3.38 -8.35 -4.13
N LYS A 33 -4.31 -9.17 -3.60
CA LYS A 33 -5.74 -9.04 -3.91
C LYS A 33 -6.42 -7.86 -3.20
N SER A 34 -5.75 -7.21 -2.28
CA SER A 34 -6.28 -6.05 -1.55
C SER A 34 -6.05 -4.71 -2.25
N PHE A 35 -5.44 -4.70 -3.42
CA PHE A 35 -5.27 -3.47 -4.18
C PHE A 35 -6.63 -2.94 -4.63
N ILE A 36 -6.85 -1.66 -4.34
CA ILE A 36 -8.06 -0.92 -4.69
C ILE A 36 -7.71 0.33 -5.48
N GLN A 37 -8.65 0.76 -6.30
CA GLN A 37 -8.59 2.04 -6.99
C GLN A 37 -9.91 2.78 -6.82
N GLY A 38 -9.93 4.05 -7.14
CA GLY A 38 -11.15 4.82 -7.04
C GLY A 38 -10.95 6.31 -7.07
N TRP A 39 -11.87 7.01 -6.42
CA TRP A 39 -11.93 8.44 -6.31
C TRP A 39 -12.11 8.87 -4.86
N THR A 40 -11.43 9.94 -4.47
CA THR A 40 -11.70 10.64 -3.21
C THR A 40 -12.11 12.06 -3.51
N CYS A 41 -13.26 12.48 -2.99
CA CYS A 41 -13.72 13.85 -3.06
C CYS A 41 -13.16 14.64 -1.87
N TRP A 42 -12.48 15.73 -2.15
CA TRP A 42 -11.91 16.64 -1.17
C TRP A 42 -12.68 17.95 -1.15
N LYS A 43 -12.91 18.48 0.04
CA LYS A 43 -13.43 19.82 0.26
C LYS A 43 -12.75 20.45 1.47
N ALA A 44 -12.19 21.65 1.29
CA ALA A 44 -11.42 22.33 2.35
C ALA A 44 -10.35 21.42 3.00
N ASN A 45 -9.60 20.69 2.18
CA ASN A 45 -8.56 19.72 2.59
C ASN A 45 -9.05 18.53 3.44
N LYS A 46 -10.35 18.27 3.42
CA LYS A 46 -10.95 17.11 4.09
C LYS A 46 -11.58 16.17 3.06
N PRO A 47 -11.41 14.85 3.21
CA PRO A 47 -12.14 13.91 2.38
C PRO A 47 -13.62 13.89 2.83
N ILE A 48 -14.54 14.12 1.89
CA ILE A 48 -15.98 14.14 2.16
C ILE A 48 -16.72 12.96 1.53
N ASP A 49 -16.14 12.35 0.51
CA ASP A 49 -16.69 11.15 -0.12
C ASP A 49 -15.56 10.29 -0.71
N ARG A 50 -15.83 9.01 -0.87
CA ARG A 50 -14.88 8.05 -1.42
C ARG A 50 -15.62 6.96 -2.16
N LEU A 51 -15.22 6.73 -3.41
CA LEU A 51 -15.71 5.65 -4.26
C LEU A 51 -14.55 4.72 -4.56
N VAL A 52 -14.63 3.48 -4.12
CA VAL A 52 -13.53 2.51 -4.27
C VAL A 52 -14.05 1.18 -4.79
N TRP A 53 -13.19 0.49 -5.55
CA TRP A 53 -13.45 -0.87 -6.04
C TRP A 53 -12.14 -1.64 -6.11
N SER A 54 -12.25 -2.97 -6.05
CA SER A 54 -11.11 -3.86 -6.21
C SER A 54 -10.57 -3.79 -7.65
N ILE A 55 -9.25 -3.80 -7.80
CA ILE A 55 -8.61 -3.89 -9.12
C ILE A 55 -8.81 -5.28 -9.76
N TYR A 56 -9.08 -6.28 -8.92
CA TYR A 56 -9.17 -7.69 -9.32
C TYR A 56 -10.61 -8.22 -9.41
N ASP A 57 -11.60 -7.38 -9.17
CA ASP A 57 -13.01 -7.77 -9.27
C ASP A 57 -13.55 -7.27 -10.60
N ASP A 58 -13.64 -8.19 -11.58
CA ASP A 58 -14.14 -7.88 -12.92
C ASP A 58 -15.65 -7.53 -12.92
N ASP A 59 -16.37 -7.85 -11.84
CA ASP A 59 -17.78 -7.52 -11.66
C ASP A 59 -18.00 -6.10 -11.10
N GLU A 60 -16.96 -5.48 -10.52
CA GLU A 60 -17.00 -4.09 -10.07
C GLU A 60 -16.61 -3.13 -11.19
N LEU A 61 -17.60 -2.52 -11.81
CA LEU A 61 -17.39 -1.45 -12.78
C LEU A 61 -16.95 -0.18 -12.04
N GLY A 62 -15.78 0.33 -12.41
CA GLY A 62 -15.31 1.61 -11.93
C GLY A 62 -16.23 2.78 -12.36
N VAL A 63 -16.16 3.87 -11.62
CA VAL A 63 -16.89 5.11 -11.94
C VAL A 63 -15.98 6.01 -12.76
N ALA A 64 -16.46 6.45 -13.93
CA ALA A 64 -15.74 7.39 -14.76
C ALA A 64 -15.82 8.82 -14.16
N GLU A 65 -14.88 9.68 -14.51
CA GLU A 65 -14.82 11.03 -13.96
C GLU A 65 -16.09 11.84 -14.23
N GLU A 66 -16.67 11.69 -15.41
CA GLU A 66 -17.91 12.36 -15.82
C GLU A 66 -19.15 11.94 -15.01
N ASP A 67 -19.11 10.75 -14.41
CA ASP A 67 -20.22 10.18 -13.61
C ASP A 67 -20.11 10.52 -12.11
N LEU A 68 -19.06 11.26 -11.70
CA LEU A 68 -18.87 11.65 -10.32
C LEU A 68 -19.90 12.71 -9.92
N LYS A 69 -20.60 12.46 -8.82
CA LYS A 69 -21.62 13.36 -8.32
C LYS A 69 -21.04 14.60 -7.63
N SER A 70 -21.78 15.69 -7.64
CA SER A 70 -21.51 16.87 -6.82
C SER A 70 -22.25 16.77 -5.48
N HIS A 71 -21.60 17.23 -4.41
CA HIS A 71 -22.18 17.39 -3.08
C HIS A 71 -22.75 18.78 -2.81
N GLY A 72 -22.80 19.62 -3.85
CA GLY A 72 -23.39 20.95 -3.84
C GLY A 72 -24.25 21.19 -5.07
N PRO A 73 -24.79 22.39 -5.26
CA PRO A 73 -25.58 22.73 -6.44
C PRO A 73 -24.77 22.58 -7.74
N TYR A 74 -23.48 22.88 -7.66
CA TYR A 74 -22.50 22.63 -8.73
C TYR A 74 -21.16 22.23 -8.10
N ARG A 75 -20.50 21.23 -8.67
CA ARG A 75 -19.23 20.68 -8.18
C ARG A 75 -18.17 21.78 -7.96
N GLU A 76 -17.95 22.63 -8.96
CA GLU A 76 -16.95 23.69 -8.87
C GLU A 76 -17.33 24.78 -7.86
N SER A 77 -18.59 25.18 -7.81
CA SER A 77 -19.07 26.19 -6.86
C SER A 77 -19.09 25.70 -5.42
N ALA A 78 -19.18 24.39 -5.22
CA ALA A 78 -19.08 23.78 -3.91
C ALA A 78 -17.62 23.67 -3.39
N GLY A 79 -16.62 23.99 -4.21
CA GLY A 79 -15.21 23.84 -3.86
C GLY A 79 -14.75 22.40 -3.70
N GLU A 80 -15.41 21.48 -4.39
CA GLU A 80 -15.11 20.05 -4.38
C GLU A 80 -14.05 19.72 -5.42
N VAL A 81 -13.15 18.82 -5.05
CA VAL A 81 -12.14 18.26 -5.96
C VAL A 81 -12.16 16.75 -5.85
N TRP A 82 -12.47 16.07 -6.94
CA TRP A 82 -12.30 14.64 -7.05
C TRP A 82 -10.90 14.30 -7.54
N ALA A 83 -10.22 13.44 -6.81
CA ALA A 83 -8.89 12.98 -7.15
C ALA A 83 -8.86 11.46 -7.25
N GLU A 84 -8.18 10.96 -8.28
CA GLU A 84 -7.89 9.52 -8.41
C GLU A 84 -7.15 9.00 -7.17
N MET A 85 -7.46 7.78 -6.78
CA MET A 85 -6.90 7.14 -5.61
C MET A 85 -6.42 5.72 -5.95
N LEU A 86 -5.28 5.33 -5.41
CA LEU A 86 -4.88 3.94 -5.25
C LEU A 86 -4.74 3.61 -3.77
N GLY A 87 -4.96 2.34 -3.44
CA GLY A 87 -4.80 1.84 -2.08
C GLY A 87 -4.41 0.37 -2.03
N THR A 88 -3.96 -0.04 -0.87
CA THR A 88 -3.65 -1.43 -0.57
C THR A 88 -3.92 -1.75 0.89
N GLY A 89 -4.52 -2.90 1.13
CA GLY A 89 -4.64 -3.47 2.46
C GLY A 89 -3.33 -4.10 2.91
N LEU A 90 -3.03 -3.92 4.16
CA LEU A 90 -1.79 -4.35 4.80
C LEU A 90 -2.13 -5.06 6.11
N ILE A 91 -1.31 -6.04 6.47
CA ILE A 91 -1.35 -6.64 7.80
C ILE A 91 -0.04 -6.25 8.49
N ALA A 92 -0.13 -5.48 9.57
CA ALA A 92 1.04 -5.16 10.39
C ALA A 92 1.58 -6.44 11.02
N CYS A 93 2.89 -6.63 10.93
CA CYS A 93 3.59 -7.75 11.57
C CYS A 93 3.85 -7.42 13.04
N ASP A 94 2.81 -7.02 13.75
CA ASP A 94 2.79 -6.77 15.19
C ASP A 94 2.18 -7.96 15.96
N ALA A 95 2.08 -7.83 17.27
CA ALA A 95 1.58 -8.92 18.14
C ALA A 95 0.12 -9.32 17.86
N VAL A 96 -0.68 -8.42 17.28
CA VAL A 96 -2.12 -8.64 17.04
C VAL A 96 -2.48 -8.71 15.56
N LEU A 97 -1.51 -8.61 14.66
CA LEU A 97 -1.70 -8.64 13.20
C LEU A 97 -2.73 -7.62 12.74
N SER A 98 -2.52 -6.37 13.12
CA SER A 98 -3.45 -5.27 12.84
C SER A 98 -3.66 -5.07 11.35
N GLU A 99 -4.91 -4.98 10.93
CA GLU A 99 -5.26 -4.64 9.55
C GLU A 99 -5.18 -3.12 9.34
N VAL A 100 -4.48 -2.72 8.29
CA VAL A 100 -4.23 -1.33 7.96
C VAL A 100 -4.54 -1.08 6.49
N LEU A 101 -5.11 0.05 6.17
CA LEU A 101 -5.34 0.49 4.80
C LEU A 101 -4.47 1.73 4.51
N PHE A 102 -3.61 1.61 3.50
CA PHE A 102 -2.85 2.73 2.95
C PHE A 102 -3.45 3.17 1.63
N THR A 103 -3.84 4.44 1.54
CA THR A 103 -4.37 5.04 0.32
C THR A 103 -3.65 6.34 0.00
N SER A 104 -3.57 6.68 -1.28
CA SER A 104 -3.01 7.95 -1.72
C SER A 104 -3.74 8.50 -2.94
N THR A 105 -3.98 9.81 -2.91
CA THR A 105 -4.45 10.60 -4.05
C THR A 105 -3.33 11.41 -4.71
N SER A 106 -2.18 11.54 -4.04
CA SER A 106 -1.01 12.20 -4.63
C SER A 106 -0.41 11.35 -5.75
N LYS A 107 0.13 12.01 -6.78
CA LYS A 107 0.79 11.32 -7.89
C LYS A 107 1.93 10.42 -7.42
N SER A 108 2.78 10.91 -6.51
CA SER A 108 3.90 10.14 -5.99
C SER A 108 3.46 8.93 -5.16
N GLY A 109 2.41 9.09 -4.34
CA GLY A 109 1.86 7.98 -3.56
C GLY A 109 1.18 6.94 -4.44
N ARG A 110 0.39 7.34 -5.44
CA ARG A 110 -0.20 6.42 -6.42
C ARG A 110 0.88 5.67 -7.22
N ASN A 111 1.96 6.34 -7.63
CA ASN A 111 3.08 5.70 -8.32
C ASN A 111 3.76 4.66 -7.43
N SER A 112 3.94 4.93 -6.14
CA SER A 112 4.55 4.00 -5.20
C SER A 112 3.71 2.73 -5.01
N ILE A 113 2.39 2.88 -4.84
CA ILE A 113 1.46 1.75 -4.75
C ILE A 113 1.41 0.99 -6.07
N GLY A 114 1.31 1.70 -7.21
CA GLY A 114 1.27 1.12 -8.55
C GLY A 114 2.52 0.29 -8.87
N LYS A 115 3.70 0.77 -8.50
CA LYS A 115 4.95 0.02 -8.66
C LYS A 115 4.92 -1.28 -7.87
N MET A 116 4.49 -1.25 -6.62
CA MET A 116 4.37 -2.45 -5.80
C MET A 116 3.41 -3.46 -6.43
N MET A 117 2.29 -3.00 -6.94
CA MET A 117 1.29 -3.82 -7.63
C MET A 117 1.87 -4.47 -8.90
N GLU A 118 2.59 -3.70 -9.71
CA GLU A 118 3.25 -4.21 -10.93
C GLU A 118 4.30 -5.27 -10.60
N ASP A 119 5.15 -5.02 -9.61
CA ASP A 119 6.20 -5.95 -9.18
C ASP A 119 5.59 -7.27 -8.65
N ALA A 120 4.53 -7.20 -7.85
CA ALA A 120 3.79 -8.38 -7.38
C ALA A 120 3.16 -9.16 -8.53
N GLY A 121 2.55 -8.48 -9.49
CA GLY A 121 1.95 -9.09 -10.68
C GLY A 121 2.99 -9.78 -11.56
N ALA A 122 4.14 -9.16 -11.80
CA ALA A 122 5.23 -9.73 -12.58
C ALA A 122 5.78 -11.01 -11.94
N ARG A 123 5.99 -11.01 -10.62
CA ARG A 123 6.44 -12.19 -9.87
C ARG A 123 5.41 -13.32 -9.91
N SER A 124 4.14 -13.00 -9.76
CA SER A 124 3.05 -13.97 -9.83
C SER A 124 3.00 -14.69 -11.18
N LYS A 125 3.22 -13.98 -12.28
CA LYS A 125 3.22 -14.54 -13.65
C LYS A 125 4.29 -15.61 -13.89
N VAL A 126 5.40 -15.54 -13.16
CA VAL A 126 6.53 -16.48 -13.27
C VAL A 126 6.63 -17.43 -12.08
N ASN A 127 5.56 -17.52 -11.28
CA ASN A 127 5.46 -18.38 -10.09
C ASN A 127 6.56 -18.12 -9.04
N GLU A 128 7.03 -16.89 -8.95
CA GLU A 128 7.91 -16.46 -7.87
C GLU A 128 7.12 -16.06 -6.62
N PRO A 129 7.76 -16.01 -5.43
CA PRO A 129 7.17 -15.39 -4.26
C PRO A 129 6.71 -13.96 -4.61
N HIS A 130 5.43 -13.65 -4.40
CA HIS A 130 4.82 -12.43 -4.90
C HIS A 130 4.02 -11.62 -3.87
N MET A 131 3.99 -12.07 -2.63
CA MET A 131 3.45 -11.26 -1.53
C MET A 131 4.58 -10.46 -0.90
N PRO A 132 4.58 -9.13 -1.04
CA PRO A 132 5.67 -8.34 -0.46
C PRO A 132 5.49 -8.17 1.05
N LEU A 133 6.60 -8.31 1.76
CA LEU A 133 6.75 -7.90 3.15
C LEU A 133 7.52 -6.59 3.13
N ILE A 134 6.86 -5.49 3.47
CA ILE A 134 7.37 -4.14 3.26
C ILE A 134 7.57 -3.37 4.56
N TYR A 135 8.39 -2.34 4.48
CA TYR A 135 8.39 -1.22 5.42
C TYR A 135 8.16 0.09 4.67
N PHE A 136 7.70 1.09 5.39
CA PHE A 136 7.46 2.41 4.83
C PHE A 136 8.69 3.29 4.99
N ASP A 137 9.08 3.90 3.88
CA ASP A 137 10.17 4.87 3.81
C ASP A 137 9.69 6.14 3.10
N SER A 138 10.47 7.17 3.11
CA SER A 138 10.22 8.39 2.36
C SER A 138 11.50 8.91 1.74
N VAL A 139 11.37 9.53 0.57
CA VAL A 139 12.49 10.23 -0.08
C VAL A 139 12.08 11.66 -0.38
N THR A 140 13.07 12.55 -0.31
CA THR A 140 12.87 13.95 -0.63
C THR A 140 12.94 14.23 -2.11
N PHE A 141 12.23 15.26 -2.55
CA PHE A 141 12.37 15.83 -3.88
C PHE A 141 12.08 17.33 -3.83
N GLU A 142 12.70 18.08 -4.73
CA GLU A 142 12.49 19.51 -4.85
C GLU A 142 11.39 19.80 -5.89
N ALA A 143 10.42 20.64 -5.50
CA ALA A 143 9.40 21.14 -6.40
C ALA A 143 9.04 22.59 -6.02
N GLN A 144 9.04 23.48 -7.01
CA GLN A 144 8.68 24.90 -6.83
C GLN A 144 9.47 25.60 -5.70
N GLY A 145 10.76 25.27 -5.56
CA GLY A 145 11.63 25.83 -4.52
C GLY A 145 11.41 25.27 -3.12
N ASN A 146 10.55 24.26 -2.96
CA ASN A 146 10.29 23.62 -1.67
C ASN A 146 10.76 22.16 -1.67
N THR A 147 11.27 21.72 -0.51
CA THR A 147 11.53 20.30 -0.25
C THR A 147 10.22 19.60 0.07
N ASN A 148 9.91 18.57 -0.70
CA ASN A 148 8.76 17.72 -0.49
C ASN A 148 9.22 16.26 -0.27
N TYR A 149 8.29 15.43 0.17
CA TYR A 149 8.53 14.01 0.42
C TYR A 149 7.55 13.17 -0.39
N LYS A 150 8.03 12.03 -0.87
CA LYS A 150 7.19 11.01 -1.48
C LYS A 150 7.27 9.72 -0.69
N PRO A 151 6.14 8.99 -0.55
CA PRO A 151 6.12 7.71 0.13
C PRO A 151 6.81 6.66 -0.73
N VAL A 152 7.53 5.75 -0.09
CA VAL A 152 8.14 4.59 -0.74
C VAL A 152 7.79 3.34 0.05
N LEU A 153 7.22 2.36 -0.62
CA LEU A 153 6.96 1.04 -0.09
C LEU A 153 8.15 0.15 -0.46
N ARG A 154 8.99 -0.17 0.54
CA ARG A 154 10.22 -0.94 0.31
C ARG A 154 10.03 -2.39 0.67
N PRO A 155 10.24 -3.33 -0.26
CA PRO A 155 10.23 -4.73 0.06
C PRO A 155 11.44 -5.11 0.93
N GLU A 156 11.19 -5.66 2.11
CA GLU A 156 12.19 -6.36 2.91
C GLU A 156 12.38 -7.79 2.39
N ALA A 157 11.28 -8.42 2.02
CA ALA A 157 11.26 -9.76 1.42
C ALA A 157 10.04 -9.93 0.53
N TRP A 158 10.10 -10.92 -0.34
CA TRP A 158 8.96 -11.44 -1.08
C TRP A 158 8.65 -12.84 -0.59
N VAL A 159 7.44 -13.08 -0.13
CA VAL A 159 7.05 -14.33 0.49
C VAL A 159 6.00 -15.07 -0.35
N THR A 160 5.94 -16.39 -0.19
CA THR A 160 4.91 -17.20 -0.84
C THR A 160 3.58 -17.08 -0.09
N ARG A 161 2.47 -17.38 -0.75
CA ARG A 161 1.16 -17.45 -0.09
C ARG A 161 1.14 -18.46 1.04
N SER A 162 1.80 -19.62 0.88
CA SER A 162 1.85 -20.63 1.91
C SER A 162 2.65 -20.17 3.13
N SER A 163 3.77 -19.50 2.93
CA SER A 163 4.55 -18.92 4.03
C SER A 163 3.79 -17.80 4.75
N ALA A 164 3.13 -16.94 4.02
CA ALA A 164 2.28 -15.89 4.58
C ALA A 164 1.13 -16.49 5.41
N ALA A 165 0.43 -17.49 4.88
CA ALA A 165 -0.64 -18.18 5.60
C ALA A 165 -0.13 -18.83 6.89
N ALA A 166 1.03 -19.50 6.85
CA ALA A 166 1.65 -20.09 8.02
C ALA A 166 2.01 -19.06 9.09
N TYR A 167 2.52 -17.90 8.67
CA TYR A 167 2.80 -16.79 9.58
C TYR A 167 1.52 -16.25 10.23
N LEU A 168 0.46 -16.03 9.48
CA LEU A 168 -0.79 -15.47 9.98
C LEU A 168 -1.51 -16.38 10.98
N VAL A 169 -1.29 -17.68 10.93
CA VAL A 169 -1.84 -18.65 11.91
C VAL A 169 -0.86 -19.01 13.04
N GLY A 170 0.32 -18.38 13.06
CA GLY A 170 1.31 -18.57 14.12
C GLY A 170 2.26 -19.76 13.95
N ASP A 171 2.25 -20.43 12.79
CA ASP A 171 3.15 -21.57 12.49
C ASP A 171 4.58 -21.13 12.12
N LEU A 172 4.73 -19.88 11.68
CA LEU A 172 6.03 -19.23 11.46
C LEU A 172 6.08 -17.93 12.27
N ASN A 173 7.28 -17.61 12.79
CA ASN A 173 7.55 -16.27 13.31
C ASN A 173 8.04 -15.34 12.18
N LEU A 174 8.19 -14.05 12.48
CA LEU A 174 8.59 -13.05 11.48
C LEU A 174 9.98 -13.32 10.90
N ASP A 175 10.96 -13.73 11.72
CA ASP A 175 12.31 -14.04 11.26
C ASP A 175 12.31 -15.24 10.31
N GLN A 176 11.51 -16.25 10.58
CA GLN A 176 11.32 -17.39 9.70
C GLN A 176 10.65 -16.99 8.38
N LEU A 177 9.65 -16.11 8.41
CA LEU A 177 8.99 -15.60 7.23
C LEU A 177 9.98 -14.86 6.31
N VAL A 178 10.77 -13.95 6.87
CA VAL A 178 11.79 -13.19 6.14
C VAL A 178 12.89 -14.10 5.58
N ALA A 179 13.34 -15.11 6.35
CA ALA A 179 14.42 -16.01 5.96
C ALA A 179 14.01 -17.04 4.90
N GLY A 180 12.72 -17.41 4.85
CA GLY A 180 12.22 -18.50 3.98
C GLY A 180 12.40 -18.24 2.49
N ASP A 181 12.45 -16.97 2.06
CA ASP A 181 12.56 -16.57 0.67
C ASP A 181 13.98 -16.26 0.20
N LYS A 182 14.97 -16.47 1.06
CA LYS A 182 16.39 -16.46 0.64
C LYS A 182 16.68 -17.72 -0.15
N PRO A 183 17.27 -17.65 -1.34
CA PRO A 183 17.60 -18.82 -2.13
C PRO A 183 18.51 -19.75 -1.27
N LYS A 184 18.05 -20.98 -1.05
CA LYS A 184 18.87 -21.99 -0.37
C LYS A 184 20.17 -22.12 -1.16
N LYS A 185 21.30 -21.73 -0.59
CA LYS A 185 22.62 -21.97 -1.18
C LYS A 185 22.69 -23.46 -1.48
N ARG A 186 22.71 -23.84 -2.75
CA ARG A 186 22.93 -25.22 -3.17
C ARG A 186 24.26 -25.67 -2.54
N LYS A 187 24.20 -26.61 -1.61
CA LYS A 187 25.41 -27.25 -1.11
C LYS A 187 26.11 -27.85 -2.33
N ALA A 188 27.33 -27.38 -2.58
CA ALA A 188 28.17 -27.94 -3.63
C ALA A 188 28.33 -29.43 -3.37
N ARG A 189 27.88 -30.28 -4.30
CA ARG A 189 28.14 -31.72 -4.27
C ARG A 189 29.65 -31.89 -4.36
N LYS A 190 30.28 -32.30 -3.28
CA LYS A 190 31.66 -32.79 -3.34
C LYS A 190 31.65 -34.01 -4.27
N LYS A 191 32.31 -33.87 -5.43
CA LYS A 191 32.67 -35.03 -6.27
C LYS A 191 33.65 -35.86 -5.46
N LYS A 192 33.30 -37.13 -5.22
CA LYS A 192 34.25 -38.14 -4.83
C LYS A 192 35.06 -38.60 -6.05
#